data_9911ad765f0180a564f9dd5c3a40f7e4
#
_entry.id   9911ad765f0180a564f9dd5c3a40f7e4
#
_cell.length_a   1.000
_cell.length_b   1.000
_cell.length_c   1.000
_cell.angle_alpha   90.00
_cell.angle_beta   90.00
_cell.angle_gamma   90.00
#
_symmetry.space_group_name_H-M   'P 1'
#
loop_
_entity.id
_entity.type
_entity.pdbx_description
1 polymer ?
#
loop_
_entity_poly.entity_id
_entity_poly.type
_entity_poly.pdbx_seq_one_letter_code
_entity_poly.pdbx_strand_id
1 'polypeptide(L)'
;MSLTVSQSISDVDVLILQNDLRDIDDWVSKAVAGKINNCYKRMEKQWIPKLISDSNVSAISASREDFVNQVTNQPSYVNALSRSLSE
;
A
#
# COMPACT_ATOMS: atom_id res chain seq x y z
N MET A 1 -10.69 8.34 -5.49
CA MET A 1 -9.91 8.05 -6.70
C MET A 1 -9.39 6.62 -6.65
N SER A 2 -9.45 5.92 -7.74
CA SER A 2 -8.92 4.56 -7.82
C SER A 2 -7.91 4.45 -8.96
N LEU A 3 -7.05 3.46 -8.88
CA LEU A 3 -6.02 3.20 -9.89
C LEU A 3 -6.22 1.81 -10.46
N THR A 4 -6.31 1.70 -11.78
CA THR A 4 -6.33 0.42 -12.48
C THR A 4 -4.92 0.16 -13.01
N VAL A 5 -4.34 -0.98 -12.63
CA VAL A 5 -3.02 -1.38 -13.08
C VAL A 5 -3.15 -2.64 -13.93
N SER A 6 -2.57 -2.62 -15.12
CA SER A 6 -2.56 -3.78 -15.99
C SER A 6 -1.13 -4.12 -16.41
N GLN A 7 -0.86 -5.41 -16.57
CA GLN A 7 0.43 -5.93 -16.98
C GLN A 7 0.21 -6.99 -18.06
N SER A 8 0.87 -6.83 -19.20
CA SER A 8 0.83 -7.82 -20.27
C SER A 8 1.85 -8.93 -19.97
N ILE A 9 1.41 -10.17 -20.15
CA ILE A 9 2.24 -11.35 -19.93
C ILE A 9 2.33 -12.10 -21.25
N SER A 10 3.54 -12.46 -21.68
CA SER A 10 3.74 -13.19 -22.90
C SER A 10 3.10 -14.59 -22.84
N ASP A 11 2.77 -15.16 -24.01
CA ASP A 11 2.16 -16.49 -24.08
C ASP A 11 3.04 -17.55 -23.41
N VAL A 12 4.34 -17.46 -23.58
CA VAL A 12 5.29 -18.40 -22.96
C VAL A 12 5.24 -18.27 -21.42
N ASP A 13 5.22 -17.05 -20.91
CA ASP A 13 5.16 -16.80 -19.47
C ASP A 13 3.82 -17.26 -18.88
N VAL A 14 2.73 -17.12 -19.62
CA VAL A 14 1.42 -17.65 -19.19
C VAL A 14 1.51 -19.16 -19.00
N LEU A 15 2.15 -19.87 -19.95
CA LEU A 15 2.32 -21.34 -19.84
C LEU A 15 3.17 -21.71 -18.63
N ILE A 16 4.20 -20.94 -18.33
CA ILE A 16 5.03 -21.15 -17.16
C ILE A 16 4.20 -20.98 -15.87
N LEU A 17 3.42 -19.92 -15.79
CA LEU A 17 2.56 -19.65 -14.63
C LEU A 17 1.51 -20.75 -14.46
N GLN A 18 0.90 -21.21 -15.54
CA GLN A 18 -0.12 -22.26 -15.51
C GLN A 18 0.43 -23.61 -15.02
N ASN A 19 1.72 -23.83 -15.16
CA ASN A 19 2.35 -25.03 -14.62
C ASN A 19 2.26 -25.10 -13.08
N ASP A 20 2.29 -23.94 -12.42
CA ASP A 20 2.29 -23.86 -10.96
C ASP A 20 0.97 -23.38 -10.39
N LEU A 21 0.25 -22.52 -11.11
CA LEU A 21 -0.92 -21.81 -10.59
C LEU A 21 -2.20 -22.32 -11.24
N ARG A 22 -3.18 -22.64 -10.41
CA ARG A 22 -4.52 -23.06 -10.89
C ARG A 22 -5.28 -21.88 -11.49
N ASP A 23 -5.12 -20.69 -10.90
CA ASP A 23 -5.83 -19.49 -11.28
C ASP A 23 -4.89 -18.29 -11.13
N ILE A 24 -4.41 -17.77 -12.26
CA ILE A 24 -3.46 -16.67 -12.29
C ILE A 24 -4.12 -15.39 -11.75
N ASP A 25 -5.36 -15.11 -12.14
CA ASP A 25 -6.09 -13.91 -11.68
C ASP A 25 -6.26 -13.92 -10.15
N ASP A 26 -6.62 -15.06 -9.59
CA ASP A 26 -6.76 -15.22 -8.15
C ASP A 26 -5.42 -14.98 -7.43
N TRP A 27 -4.35 -15.55 -7.96
CA TRP A 27 -3.01 -15.34 -7.41
C TRP A 27 -2.61 -13.88 -7.43
N VAL A 28 -2.81 -13.19 -8.56
CA VAL A 28 -2.49 -11.77 -8.70
C VAL A 28 -3.30 -10.93 -7.71
N SER A 29 -4.60 -11.20 -7.58
CA SER A 29 -5.46 -10.49 -6.63
C SER A 29 -4.99 -10.65 -5.20
N LYS A 30 -4.60 -11.86 -4.80
CA LYS A 30 -4.07 -12.16 -3.47
C LYS A 30 -2.72 -11.51 -3.24
N ALA A 31 -1.85 -11.51 -4.25
CA ALA A 31 -0.53 -10.87 -4.16
C ALA A 31 -0.67 -9.36 -3.96
N VAL A 32 -1.56 -8.72 -4.70
CA VAL A 32 -1.82 -7.28 -4.56
C VAL A 32 -2.39 -6.97 -3.18
N ALA A 33 -3.38 -7.73 -2.73
CA ALA A 33 -3.98 -7.55 -1.40
C ALA A 33 -2.95 -7.72 -0.29
N GLY A 34 -2.06 -8.72 -0.40
CA GLY A 34 -0.99 -8.95 0.56
C GLY A 34 0.01 -7.80 0.59
N LYS A 35 0.37 -7.27 -0.58
CA LYS A 35 1.29 -6.12 -0.66
C LYS A 35 0.68 -4.88 -0.03
N ILE A 36 -0.59 -4.62 -0.32
CA ILE A 36 -1.32 -3.48 0.28
C ILE A 36 -1.30 -3.62 1.80
N ASN A 37 -1.61 -4.80 2.32
CA ASN A 37 -1.65 -5.05 3.75
C ASN A 37 -0.29 -4.84 4.40
N ASN A 38 0.78 -5.31 3.78
CA ASN A 38 2.14 -5.11 4.28
C ASN A 38 2.55 -3.64 4.28
N CYS A 39 2.19 -2.91 3.23
CA CYS A 39 2.43 -1.47 3.14
C CYS A 39 1.66 -0.71 4.22
N TYR A 40 0.41 -1.10 4.48
CA TYR A 40 -0.40 -0.51 5.54
C TYR A 40 0.24 -0.72 6.92
N LYS A 41 0.71 -1.93 7.21
CA LYS A 41 1.40 -2.22 8.47
C LYS A 41 2.65 -1.38 8.67
N ARG A 42 3.41 -1.14 7.58
CA ARG A 42 4.58 -0.25 7.65
C ARG A 42 4.16 1.19 7.93
N MET A 43 3.08 1.65 7.30
CA MET A 43 2.53 2.98 7.55
C MET A 43 2.17 3.14 9.03
N GLU A 44 1.51 2.14 9.62
CA GLU A 44 1.18 2.14 11.04
C GLU A 44 2.45 2.26 11.90
N LYS A 45 3.47 1.46 11.62
CA LYS A 45 4.73 1.48 12.37
C LYS A 45 5.45 2.82 12.27
N GLN A 46 5.37 3.47 11.12
CA GLN A 46 6.04 4.74 10.88
C GLN A 46 5.30 5.91 11.52
N TRP A 47 3.98 5.89 11.46
CA TRP A 47 3.17 7.06 11.78
C TRP A 47 2.50 7.06 13.14
N ILE A 48 2.18 5.88 13.73
CA ILE A 48 1.57 5.86 15.05
C ILE A 48 2.46 6.56 16.09
N PRO A 49 3.77 6.27 16.19
CA PRO A 49 4.62 7.00 17.13
C PRO A 49 4.68 8.50 16.87
N LYS A 50 4.70 8.92 15.60
CA LYS A 50 4.73 10.34 15.23
C LYS A 50 3.44 11.05 15.63
N LEU A 51 2.29 10.40 15.41
CA LEU A 51 0.98 10.97 15.77
C LEU A 51 0.83 11.06 17.28
N ILE A 52 1.30 10.07 18.02
CA ILE A 52 1.28 10.08 19.49
C ILE A 52 2.09 11.25 20.04
N SER A 53 3.24 11.53 19.41
CA SER A 53 4.15 12.60 19.83
C SER A 53 3.70 14.00 19.42
N ASP A 54 2.75 14.10 18.50
CA ASP A 54 2.28 15.39 17.98
C ASP A 54 1.21 15.98 18.90
N SER A 55 1.49 17.15 19.49
CA SER A 55 0.56 17.82 20.38
C SER A 55 -0.72 18.31 19.69
N ASN A 56 -0.70 18.43 18.37
CA ASN A 56 -1.87 18.83 17.58
C ASN A 56 -2.80 17.66 17.26
N VAL A 57 -2.37 16.43 17.54
CA VAL A 57 -3.16 15.24 17.29
C VAL A 57 -3.80 14.78 18.59
N SER A 58 -5.12 14.87 18.68
CA SER A 58 -5.86 14.50 19.90
C SER A 58 -6.19 13.00 19.95
N ALA A 59 -6.29 12.35 18.79
CA ALA A 59 -6.64 10.94 18.70
C ALA A 59 -6.13 10.34 17.40
N ILE A 60 -5.84 9.03 17.42
CA ILE A 60 -5.49 8.26 16.24
C ILE A 60 -6.76 7.54 15.77
N SER A 61 -7.08 7.66 14.49
CA SER A 61 -8.28 7.03 13.92
C SER A 61 -8.14 5.50 13.95
N ALA A 62 -9.23 4.83 14.36
CA ALA A 62 -9.27 3.37 14.45
C ALA A 62 -9.57 2.69 13.11
N SER A 63 -10.32 3.36 12.23
CA SER A 63 -10.66 2.86 10.91
C SER A 63 -9.45 2.98 9.98
N ARG A 64 -9.25 1.95 9.14
CA ARG A 64 -8.14 1.94 8.19
C ARG A 64 -8.20 3.14 7.23
N GLU A 65 -9.37 3.43 6.68
CA GLU A 65 -9.57 4.55 5.77
C GLU A 65 -9.29 5.88 6.46
N ASP A 66 -9.84 6.08 7.65
CA ASP A 66 -9.66 7.31 8.41
C ASP A 66 -8.21 7.48 8.85
N PHE A 67 -7.55 6.40 9.25
CA PHE A 67 -6.13 6.44 9.61
C PHE A 67 -5.27 6.85 8.41
N VAL A 68 -5.50 6.27 7.24
CA VAL A 68 -4.76 6.62 6.01
C VAL A 68 -4.97 8.08 5.66
N ASN A 69 -6.21 8.56 5.75
CA ASN A 69 -6.54 9.96 5.50
C ASN A 69 -5.87 10.88 6.52
N GLN A 70 -5.84 10.49 7.78
CA GLN A 70 -5.17 11.25 8.84
C GLN A 70 -3.67 11.39 8.55
N VAL A 71 -3.01 10.29 8.15
CA VAL A 71 -1.59 10.29 7.82
C VAL A 71 -1.30 11.16 6.60
N THR A 72 -2.05 10.97 5.52
CA THR A 72 -1.80 11.68 4.26
C THR A 72 -2.09 13.17 4.35
N ASN A 73 -2.88 13.60 5.33
CA ASN A 73 -3.17 15.01 5.57
C ASN A 73 -2.15 15.69 6.48
N GLN A 74 -1.19 14.96 7.05
CA GLN A 74 -0.14 15.56 7.87
C GLN A 74 0.80 16.42 7.02
N PRO A 75 1.21 17.61 7.52
CA PRO A 75 2.12 18.49 6.77
C PRO A 75 3.45 17.84 6.41
N SER A 76 3.92 16.90 7.23
CA SER A 76 5.20 16.22 7.01
C SER A 76 5.09 14.99 6.12
N TYR A 77 3.86 14.62 5.67
CA TYR A 77 3.69 13.45 4.85
C TYR A 77 4.25 13.67 3.44
N VAL A 78 5.08 12.73 2.99
CA VAL A 78 5.62 12.70 1.63
C VAL A 78 5.55 11.25 1.15
N ASN A 79 4.92 11.01 0.00
CA ASN A 79 4.82 9.65 -0.53
C ASN A 79 6.19 9.15 -1.05
N ALA A 80 6.27 7.83 -1.31
CA ALA A 80 7.53 7.20 -1.70
C ALA A 80 8.13 7.79 -2.98
N LEU A 81 7.30 8.13 -3.96
CA LEU A 81 7.77 8.72 -5.20
C LEU A 81 8.42 10.10 -4.95
N SER A 82 7.76 10.95 -4.18
CA SER A 82 8.28 12.28 -3.86
C SER A 82 9.55 12.20 -3.02
N ARG A 83 9.64 11.26 -2.09
CA ARG A 83 10.86 11.02 -1.30
C ARG A 83 12.03 10.61 -2.20
N SER A 84 11.75 9.75 -3.17
CA SER A 84 12.77 9.28 -4.12
C SER A 84 13.27 10.42 -5.00
N LEU A 85 12.39 11.33 -5.41
CA LEU A 85 12.75 12.47 -6.27
C LEU A 85 13.54 13.56 -5.52
N SER A 86 13.41 13.64 -4.19
CA SER A 86 14.09 14.67 -3.38
C SER A 86 15.43 14.22 -2.81
N GLU A 87 15.78 12.95 -2.98
CA GLU A 87 17.06 12.41 -2.53
C GLU A 87 18.24 12.73 -3.46
#